data_84f06b23202afd48e2b94c8eab1b8e9c
#
_entry.id   84f06b23202afd48e2b94c8eab1b8e9c
#
_cell.length_a   1.000
_cell.length_b   1.000
_cell.length_c   1.000
_cell.angle_alpha   90.00
_cell.angle_beta   90.00
_cell.angle_gamma   90.00
#
_symmetry.space_group_name_H-M   'P 1'
#
loop_
_entity.id
_entity.type
_entity.pdbx_description
1 polymer ?
#
loop_
_entity_poly.entity_id
_entity_poly.type
_entity_poly.pdbx_seq_one_letter_code
_entity_poly.pdbx_strand_id
1 'polypeptide(L)'
;MTKRKIGVLGAGTWGMALARMLTVSGNEVQVWSAIEAEVDNLSTTRVHPNLPGMKIPAELQFTKSIKEVCTGKDVLLFAVPSVF
;
A
#
# COMPACT_ATOMS: atom_id res chain seq x y z
N MET A 1 9.12 -7.93 -18.97
CA MET A 1 8.12 -6.94 -18.57
C MET A 1 8.72 -5.91 -17.64
N THR A 2 8.38 -4.67 -17.85
CA THR A 2 8.93 -3.57 -17.06
C THR A 2 8.20 -3.46 -15.74
N LYS A 3 8.96 -3.53 -14.64
CA LYS A 3 8.41 -3.33 -13.30
C LYS A 3 8.17 -1.84 -13.07
N ARG A 4 6.98 -1.48 -12.66
CA ARG A 4 6.64 -0.09 -12.36
C ARG A 4 6.73 0.16 -10.86
N LYS A 5 7.08 1.38 -10.51
CA LYS A 5 7.11 1.82 -9.11
C LYS A 5 5.81 2.55 -8.82
N ILE A 6 5.04 2.01 -7.91
CA ILE A 6 3.70 2.51 -7.62
C ILE A 6 3.59 2.91 -6.16
N GLY A 7 3.12 4.13 -5.93
CA GLY A 7 2.82 4.60 -4.59
C GLY A 7 1.31 4.60 -4.37
N VAL A 8 0.87 3.99 -3.27
CA VAL A 8 -0.55 3.95 -2.91
C VAL A 8 -0.75 4.79 -1.65
N LEU A 9 -1.56 5.82 -1.75
CA LEU A 9 -1.87 6.70 -0.63
C LEU A 9 -3.19 6.27 -0.01
N GLY A 10 -3.11 5.58 1.10
CA GLY A 10 -4.26 5.06 1.82
C GLY A 10 -4.15 3.56 2.00
N ALA A 11 -4.21 3.11 3.26
CA ALA A 11 -4.06 1.71 3.61
C ALA A 11 -5.38 1.09 4.07
N GLY A 12 -6.49 1.64 3.61
CA GLY A 12 -7.82 1.07 3.87
C GLY A 12 -8.02 -0.22 3.09
N THR A 13 -9.20 -0.81 3.23
CA THR A 13 -9.53 -2.08 2.58
C THR A 13 -9.29 -2.04 1.08
N TRP A 14 -9.78 -0.99 0.42
CA TRP A 14 -9.67 -0.88 -1.02
C TRP A 14 -8.23 -0.63 -1.48
N GLY A 15 -7.53 0.26 -0.77
CA GLY A 15 -6.14 0.56 -1.09
C GLY A 15 -5.25 -0.65 -0.96
N MET A 16 -5.45 -1.45 0.09
CA MET A 16 -4.66 -2.65 0.32
C MET A 16 -4.96 -3.74 -0.70
N ALA A 17 -6.21 -3.87 -1.12
CA ALA A 17 -6.59 -4.83 -2.15
C ALA A 17 -5.90 -4.50 -3.47
N LEU A 18 -5.90 -3.21 -3.85
CA LEU A 18 -5.21 -2.75 -5.05
C LEU A 18 -3.70 -2.95 -4.94
N ALA A 19 -3.13 -2.58 -3.80
CA ALA A 19 -1.69 -2.71 -3.58
C ALA A 19 -1.24 -4.16 -3.71
N ARG A 20 -2.00 -5.08 -3.13
CA ARG A 20 -1.70 -6.50 -3.23
C ARG A 20 -1.75 -6.98 -4.67
N MET A 21 -2.80 -6.61 -5.38
CA MET A 21 -2.98 -7.00 -6.78
C MET A 21 -1.80 -6.53 -7.63
N LEU A 22 -1.41 -5.28 -7.45
CA LEU A 22 -0.31 -4.69 -8.22
C LEU A 22 1.03 -5.33 -7.89
N THR A 23 1.25 -5.69 -6.62
CA THR A 23 2.48 -6.35 -6.21
C THR A 23 2.56 -7.76 -6.81
N VAL A 24 1.46 -8.49 -6.76
CA VAL A 24 1.40 -9.85 -7.33
C VAL A 24 1.62 -9.80 -8.83
N SER A 25 1.22 -8.71 -9.48
CA SER A 25 1.42 -8.53 -10.92
C SER A 25 2.87 -8.18 -11.28
N GLY A 26 3.77 -8.06 -10.31
CA GLY A 26 5.18 -7.85 -10.56
C GLY A 26 5.66 -6.41 -10.39
N ASN A 27 4.85 -5.52 -9.86
CA ASN A 27 5.23 -4.13 -9.64
C ASN A 27 5.86 -3.93 -8.26
N GLU A 28 6.65 -2.86 -8.12
CA GLU A 28 7.13 -2.41 -6.82
C GLU A 28 6.09 -1.47 -6.25
N VAL A 29 5.48 -1.86 -5.13
CA VAL A 29 4.40 -1.10 -4.52
C VAL A 29 4.78 -0.67 -3.12
N GLN A 30 4.51 0.60 -2.81
CA GLN A 30 4.72 1.16 -1.48
C GLN A 30 3.41 1.82 -1.05
N VAL A 31 2.98 1.54 0.17
CA VAL A 31 1.72 2.04 0.71
C VAL A 31 1.99 3.04 1.84
N TRP A 32 1.31 4.16 1.79
CA TRP A 32 1.35 5.17 2.84
C TRP A 32 -0.03 5.29 3.48
N SER A 33 -0.03 5.51 4.79
CA SER A 33 -1.25 5.83 5.52
C SER A 33 -1.01 7.02 6.43
N ALA A 34 -2.02 7.85 6.59
CA ALA A 34 -1.99 8.97 7.53
C ALA A 34 -1.99 8.48 8.98
N ILE A 35 -2.41 7.25 9.21
CA ILE A 35 -2.43 6.64 10.54
C ILE A 35 -1.20 5.79 10.70
N GLU A 36 -0.21 6.28 11.46
CA GLU A 36 1.06 5.58 11.63
C GLU A 36 0.90 4.21 12.28
N ALA A 37 -0.02 4.09 13.22
CA ALA A 37 -0.29 2.81 13.87
C ALA A 37 -0.76 1.76 12.85
N GLU A 38 -1.49 2.18 11.83
CA GLU A 38 -1.96 1.29 10.78
C GLU A 38 -0.78 0.77 9.96
N VAL A 39 0.16 1.65 9.63
CA VAL A 39 1.38 1.26 8.91
C VAL A 39 2.18 0.26 9.74
N ASP A 40 2.36 0.53 11.04
CA ASP A 40 3.09 -0.37 11.94
C ASP A 40 2.43 -1.73 12.01
N ASN A 41 1.11 -1.75 12.16
CA ASN A 41 0.36 -3.00 12.27
C ASN A 41 0.47 -3.83 11.00
N LEU A 42 0.25 -3.22 9.85
CA LEU A 42 0.28 -3.93 8.58
C LEU A 42 1.66 -4.43 8.22
N SER A 43 2.70 -3.65 8.50
CA SER A 43 4.07 -4.05 8.20
C SER A 43 4.56 -5.16 9.15
N THR A 44 4.00 -5.24 10.35
CA THR A 44 4.37 -6.25 11.33
C THR A 44 3.59 -7.55 11.15
N THR A 45 2.26 -7.43 11.06
CA THR A 45 1.39 -8.62 10.98
C THR A 45 1.22 -9.14 9.56
N ARG A 46 1.38 -8.28 8.57
CA ARG A 46 1.21 -8.59 7.15
C ARG A 46 -0.19 -9.13 6.84
N VAL A 47 -1.17 -8.71 7.64
CA VAL A 47 -2.58 -9.08 7.46
C VAL A 47 -3.43 -7.84 7.72
N HIS A 48 -4.36 -7.55 6.82
CA HIS A 48 -5.28 -6.43 7.01
C HIS A 48 -6.48 -6.89 7.86
N PRO A 49 -6.85 -6.12 8.89
CA PRO A 49 -7.96 -6.54 9.78
C PRO A 49 -9.30 -6.69 9.08
N ASN A 50 -9.55 -5.91 8.02
CA ASN A 50 -10.81 -5.99 7.27
C ASN A 50 -10.75 -6.96 6.09
N LEU A 51 -9.61 -7.61 5.88
CA LEU A 51 -9.40 -8.56 4.79
C LEU A 51 -8.78 -9.84 5.33
N PRO A 52 -9.50 -10.55 6.21
CA PRO A 52 -8.96 -11.77 6.81
C PRO A 52 -8.71 -12.81 5.72
N GLY A 53 -7.59 -13.48 5.81
CA GLY A 53 -7.20 -14.45 4.79
C GLY A 53 -6.40 -13.89 3.64
N MET A 54 -6.34 -12.56 3.49
CA MET A 54 -5.47 -11.95 2.50
C MET A 54 -4.07 -11.80 3.09
N LYS A 55 -3.11 -12.43 2.47
CA LYS A 55 -1.71 -12.29 2.88
C LYS A 55 -1.07 -11.15 2.12
N ILE A 56 -0.37 -10.29 2.85
CA ILE A 56 0.34 -9.18 2.25
C ILE A 56 1.67 -9.71 1.70
N PRO A 57 1.93 -9.55 0.39
CA PRO A 57 3.18 -10.03 -0.20
C PRO A 57 4.41 -9.40 0.49
N ALA A 58 5.48 -10.16 0.62
CA ALA A 58 6.70 -9.68 1.26
C ALA A 58 7.31 -8.50 0.50
N GLU A 59 7.08 -8.41 -0.79
CA GLU A 59 7.60 -7.34 -1.63
C GLU A 59 6.84 -6.02 -1.45
N LEU A 60 5.62 -6.07 -0.92
CA LEU A 60 4.84 -4.88 -0.66
C LEU A 60 5.44 -4.12 0.52
N GLN A 61 5.76 -2.86 0.31
CA GLN A 61 6.39 -2.03 1.32
C GLN A 61 5.43 -1.00 1.89
N PHE A 62 5.71 -0.56 3.10
CA PHE A 62 4.92 0.46 3.78
C PHE A 62 5.82 1.61 4.19
N THR A 63 5.26 2.81 4.22
CA THR A 63 5.99 3.99 4.68
C THR A 63 5.07 4.92 5.47
N LYS A 64 5.66 5.64 6.40
CA LYS A 64 4.98 6.69 7.15
C LYS A 64 5.21 8.06 6.53
N SER A 65 6.06 8.14 5.52
CA SER A 65 6.42 9.40 4.88
C SER A 65 5.67 9.57 3.57
N ILE A 66 4.82 10.59 3.52
CA ILE A 66 4.11 10.92 2.28
C ILE A 66 5.10 11.34 1.19
N LYS A 67 6.18 12.00 1.57
CA LYS A 67 7.21 12.40 0.63
C LYS A 67 7.85 11.18 -0.02
N GLU A 68 8.15 10.17 0.77
CA GLU A 68 8.76 8.94 0.27
C GLU A 68 7.85 8.22 -0.71
N VAL A 69 6.56 8.09 -0.37
CA VAL A 69 5.60 7.38 -1.22
C VAL A 69 5.39 8.12 -2.54
N CYS A 70 5.60 9.43 -2.57
CA CYS A 70 5.42 10.23 -3.78
C CYS A 70 6.69 10.36 -4.60
N THR A 71 7.85 10.02 -4.06
CA THR A 71 9.13 10.23 -4.72
C THR A 71 9.52 9.02 -5.58
N GLY A 72 9.90 9.30 -6.82
CA GLY A 72 10.43 8.27 -7.70
C GLY A 72 9.42 7.22 -8.16
N LYS A 73 8.14 7.55 -8.09
CA LYS A 73 7.08 6.62 -8.50
C LYS A 73 6.63 6.91 -9.93
N ASP A 74 6.34 5.86 -10.67
CA ASP A 74 5.78 5.97 -12.02
C ASP A 74 4.28 6.27 -11.95
N VAL A 75 3.61 5.76 -10.92
CA VAL A 75 2.17 5.92 -10.74
C VAL A 75 1.88 6.19 -9.27
N LEU A 76 0.96 7.11 -9.01
CA LEU A 76 0.45 7.37 -7.67
C LEU A 76 -1.04 7.08 -7.68
N LEU A 77 -1.48 6.24 -6.75
CA LEU A 77 -2.89 5.90 -6.60
C LEU A 77 -3.40 6.46 -5.28
N PHE A 78 -4.51 7.17 -5.34
CA PHE A 78 -5.14 7.74 -4.16
C PHE A 78 -6.31 6.85 -3.77
N ALA A 79 -6.15 6.14 -2.67
CA ALA A 79 -7.16 5.23 -2.14
C ALA A 79 -7.65 5.68 -0.77
N VAL A 80 -7.68 7.00 -0.56
CA VAL A 80 -8.18 7.58 0.68
C VAL A 80 -9.68 7.73 0.61
N PRO A 81 -10.40 7.59 1.74
CA PRO A 81 -11.84 7.83 1.75
C PRO A 81 -12.14 9.26 1.34
N SER A 82 -13.08 9.42 0.43
CA SER A 82 -13.48 10.73 -0.06
C SER A 82 -14.71 11.28 0.67
N VAL A 83 -15.18 10.56 1.66
CA VAL A 83 -16.37 10.96 2.41
C VAL A 83 -15.94 11.69 3.68
N PHE A 84 -16.36 12.91 3.79
CA PHE A 84 -16.09 13.75 4.95
C PHE A 84 -17.34 14.50 5.35
#